data_609f5f49e88918de655ae2a75a5136c1
#
_entry.id   609f5f49e88918de655ae2a75a5136c1
#
_cell.length_a   1.000
_cell.length_b   1.000
_cell.length_c   1.000
_cell.angle_alpha   90.00
_cell.angle_beta   90.00
_cell.angle_gamma   90.00
#
_symmetry.space_group_name_H-M   'P 1'
#
loop_
_entity.id
_entity.type
_entity.pdbx_description
1 polymer ?
#
loop_
_entity_poly.entity_id
_entity_poly.type
_entity_poly.pdbx_seq_one_letter_code
_entity_poly.pdbx_strand_id
1 'polypeptide(L)'
;MKDFHYTTRIELYIPEKFAGMNEYITANRSAPQIGNRMKHKYQDIIKAYLLEYKCRERVKGILTPIYISYTFYEKNRRRDLDNISGFFHKVFQDALVETGIIKDDGWDYIRGFSDSFKVSDRYGVQILISSQE
;
A
#
# COMPACT_ATOMS: atom_id res chain seq x y z
N MET A 1 12.27 2.41 28.78
CA MET A 1 11.99 1.90 27.44
C MET A 1 10.58 2.31 27.04
N LYS A 2 10.39 2.80 25.83
CA LYS A 2 9.08 3.18 25.34
C LYS A 2 8.36 1.98 24.77
N ASP A 3 7.15 1.76 25.19
CA ASP A 3 6.31 0.69 24.64
C ASP A 3 5.77 1.06 23.26
N PHE A 4 5.45 0.03 22.49
CA PHE A 4 4.72 0.22 21.24
C PHE A 4 3.29 0.67 21.54
N HIS A 5 2.73 1.49 20.68
CA HIS A 5 1.40 2.06 20.88
C HIS A 5 0.60 2.04 19.58
N TYR A 6 -0.71 2.27 19.71
CA TYR A 6 -1.58 2.50 18.56
C TYR A 6 -1.53 3.98 18.20
N THR A 7 -1.41 4.25 16.90
CA THR A 7 -1.40 5.62 16.39
C THR A 7 -2.73 5.96 15.70
N THR A 8 -2.92 7.22 15.40
CA THR A 8 -4.07 7.70 14.62
C THR A 8 -3.67 8.17 13.22
N ARG A 9 -2.37 8.16 12.92
CA ARG A 9 -1.86 8.65 11.65
C ARG A 9 -0.56 7.94 11.29
N ILE A 10 -0.47 7.49 10.03
CA ILE A 10 0.76 6.93 9.45
C ILE A 10 1.03 7.67 8.15
N GLU A 11 2.26 8.12 7.97
CA GLU A 11 2.71 8.73 6.73
C GLU A 11 3.92 7.96 6.24
N LEU A 12 3.87 7.48 5.00
CA LEU A 12 4.87 6.58 4.44
C LEU A 12 5.15 6.93 2.99
N TYR A 13 6.42 6.95 2.60
CA TYR A 13 6.82 7.09 1.21
C TYR A 13 7.60 5.85 0.77
N ILE A 14 7.19 5.26 -0.35
CA ILE A 14 7.85 4.09 -0.92
C ILE A 14 8.45 4.50 -2.28
N PRO A 15 9.78 4.62 -2.39
CA PRO A 15 10.45 5.08 -3.62
C PRO A 15 10.64 3.94 -4.63
N GLU A 16 9.57 3.26 -4.99
CA GLU A 16 9.58 2.09 -5.87
C GLU A 16 8.56 2.25 -6.98
N LYS A 17 8.85 1.67 -8.14
CA LYS A 17 7.85 1.49 -9.19
C LYS A 17 7.15 0.16 -8.97
N PHE A 18 5.85 0.18 -8.89
CA PHE A 18 5.05 -1.04 -8.77
C PHE A 18 4.48 -1.45 -10.12
N ALA A 19 4.28 -2.76 -10.29
CA ALA A 19 3.60 -3.28 -11.47
C ALA A 19 2.21 -2.68 -11.59
N GLY A 20 1.74 -2.52 -12.80
CA GLY A 20 0.37 -2.11 -13.05
C GLY A 20 -0.60 -3.29 -13.01
N MET A 21 -1.90 -2.98 -12.91
CA MET A 21 -2.96 -4.00 -12.91
C MET A 21 -2.92 -4.84 -14.18
N ASN A 22 -2.63 -4.24 -15.34
CA ASN A 22 -2.56 -4.97 -16.60
C ASN A 22 -1.46 -6.02 -16.60
N GLU A 23 -0.29 -5.72 -16.02
CA GLU A 23 0.80 -6.69 -15.88
C GLU A 23 0.38 -7.85 -14.98
N TYR A 24 -0.32 -7.56 -13.89
CA TYR A 24 -0.79 -8.57 -12.96
C TYR A 24 -1.85 -9.48 -13.61
N ILE A 25 -2.79 -8.91 -14.33
CA ILE A 25 -3.81 -9.67 -15.06
C ILE A 25 -3.15 -10.59 -16.10
N THR A 26 -2.18 -10.07 -16.84
CA THR A 26 -1.42 -10.87 -17.83
C THR A 26 -0.69 -12.03 -17.16
N ALA A 27 -0.04 -11.77 -16.03
CA ALA A 27 0.67 -12.81 -15.27
C ALA A 27 -0.28 -13.93 -14.82
N ASN A 28 -1.44 -13.55 -14.28
CA ASN A 28 -2.46 -14.51 -13.83
C ASN A 28 -3.01 -15.35 -14.98
N ARG A 29 -3.20 -14.76 -16.16
CA ARG A 29 -3.69 -15.48 -17.35
C ARG A 29 -2.65 -16.45 -17.89
N SER A 30 -1.35 -16.13 -17.75
CA SER A 30 -0.28 -17.02 -18.19
C SER A 30 -0.23 -18.27 -17.31
N ALA A 31 -0.21 -18.09 -15.99
CA ALA A 31 -0.31 -19.16 -15.01
C ALA A 31 -0.60 -18.54 -13.63
N PRO A 32 -1.48 -19.16 -12.82
CA PRO A 32 -1.78 -18.63 -11.47
C PRO A 32 -0.53 -18.47 -10.60
N GLN A 33 0.46 -19.35 -10.75
CA GLN A 33 1.73 -19.29 -10.00
C GLN A 33 2.53 -18.03 -10.32
N ILE A 34 2.48 -17.55 -11.58
CA ILE A 34 3.18 -16.33 -11.99
C ILE A 34 2.55 -15.11 -11.34
N GLY A 35 1.22 -15.03 -11.35
CA GLY A 35 0.49 -13.96 -10.68
C GLY A 35 0.74 -13.95 -9.17
N ASN A 36 0.74 -15.12 -8.54
CA ASN A 36 1.02 -15.24 -7.12
C ASN A 36 2.43 -14.79 -6.76
N ARG A 37 3.43 -15.17 -7.55
CA ARG A 37 4.81 -14.74 -7.32
C ARG A 37 4.95 -13.22 -7.47
N MET A 38 4.30 -12.64 -8.45
CA MET A 38 4.28 -11.19 -8.64
C MET A 38 3.66 -10.49 -7.43
N LYS A 39 2.50 -10.96 -6.99
CA LYS A 39 1.82 -10.41 -5.81
C LYS A 39 2.70 -10.48 -4.58
N HIS A 40 3.30 -11.63 -4.28
CA HIS A 40 4.18 -11.82 -3.13
C HIS A 40 5.41 -10.93 -3.20
N LYS A 41 6.03 -10.81 -4.37
CA LYS A 41 7.19 -9.93 -4.56
C LYS A 41 6.90 -8.49 -4.14
N TYR A 42 5.83 -7.91 -4.66
CA TYR A 42 5.49 -6.51 -4.37
C TYR A 42 4.92 -6.34 -2.96
N GLN A 43 4.18 -7.32 -2.48
CA GLN A 43 3.68 -7.30 -1.11
C GLN A 43 4.82 -7.36 -0.09
N ASP A 44 5.85 -8.16 -0.35
CA ASP A 44 7.04 -8.24 0.51
C ASP A 44 7.81 -6.92 0.55
N ILE A 45 7.92 -6.23 -0.57
CA ILE A 45 8.53 -4.89 -0.60
C ILE A 45 7.77 -3.93 0.33
N ILE A 46 6.46 -3.90 0.20
CA ILE A 46 5.61 -3.03 1.04
C ILE A 46 5.73 -3.42 2.51
N LYS A 47 5.68 -4.71 2.81
CA LYS A 47 5.81 -5.21 4.19
C LYS A 47 7.12 -4.76 4.83
N ALA A 48 8.21 -4.78 4.09
CA ALA A 48 9.50 -4.33 4.60
C ALA A 48 9.45 -2.86 5.04
N TYR A 49 8.84 -1.98 4.24
CA TYR A 49 8.66 -0.58 4.61
C TYR A 49 7.73 -0.41 5.81
N LEU A 50 6.63 -1.18 5.86
CA LEU A 50 5.68 -1.10 6.98
C LEU A 50 6.30 -1.60 8.30
N LEU A 51 7.05 -2.68 8.25
CA LEU A 51 7.71 -3.22 9.45
C LEU A 51 8.80 -2.28 9.96
N GLU A 52 9.56 -1.67 9.04
CA GLU A 52 10.54 -0.65 9.40
C GLU A 52 9.87 0.55 10.07
N TYR A 53 8.74 1.01 9.52
CA TYR A 53 7.95 2.09 10.11
C TYR A 53 7.49 1.73 11.53
N LYS A 54 6.93 0.53 11.71
CA LYS A 54 6.47 0.06 13.03
C LYS A 54 7.59 0.09 14.06
N CYS A 55 8.77 -0.38 13.69
CA CYS A 55 9.92 -0.41 14.60
C CYS A 55 10.43 1.00 14.91
N ARG A 56 10.60 1.83 13.89
CA ARG A 56 11.13 3.19 14.05
C ARG A 56 10.21 4.07 14.88
N GLU A 57 8.89 4.01 14.62
CA GLU A 57 7.90 4.86 15.27
C GLU A 57 7.24 4.20 16.49
N ARG A 58 7.63 2.97 16.80
CA ARG A 58 7.07 2.17 17.93
C ARG A 58 5.56 2.04 17.85
N VAL A 59 5.07 1.70 16.68
CA VAL A 59 3.64 1.57 16.39
C VAL A 59 3.25 0.10 16.38
N LYS A 60 2.23 -0.27 17.16
CA LYS A 60 1.57 -1.59 17.07
C LYS A 60 0.67 -1.66 15.85
N GLY A 61 -0.06 -0.60 15.62
CA GLY A 61 -1.04 -0.48 14.57
C GLY A 61 -1.70 0.88 14.62
N ILE A 62 -2.71 1.05 13.79
CA ILE A 62 -3.49 2.28 13.72
C ILE A 62 -4.91 2.00 14.19
N LEU A 63 -5.49 2.96 14.90
CA LEU A 63 -6.89 2.86 15.32
C LEU A 63 -7.81 2.88 14.11
N THR A 64 -8.68 1.89 14.02
CA THR A 64 -9.63 1.72 12.90
C THR A 64 -11.02 2.22 13.27
N PRO A 65 -11.89 2.57 12.30
CA PRO A 65 -11.64 2.51 10.85
C PRO A 65 -10.68 3.58 10.36
N ILE A 66 -10.09 3.34 9.20
CA ILE A 66 -9.12 4.25 8.60
C ILE A 66 -9.57 4.75 7.23
N TYR A 67 -8.95 5.86 6.80
CA TYR A 67 -9.01 6.36 5.44
C TYR A 67 -7.59 6.41 4.89
N ILE A 68 -7.40 6.00 3.64
CA ILE A 68 -6.07 5.93 3.02
C ILE A 68 -6.01 6.90 1.84
N SER A 69 -5.04 7.81 1.85
CA SER A 69 -4.78 8.70 0.72
C SER A 69 -3.49 8.26 0.03
N TYR A 70 -3.59 7.91 -1.24
CA TYR A 70 -2.45 7.52 -2.06
C TYR A 70 -2.09 8.65 -3.01
N THR A 71 -0.80 8.93 -3.17
CA THR A 71 -0.29 9.79 -4.24
C THR A 71 0.74 9.00 -5.02
N PHE A 72 0.45 8.76 -6.29
CA PHE A 72 1.31 7.99 -7.18
C PHE A 72 2.15 8.95 -8.02
N TYR A 73 3.46 8.74 -7.99
CA TYR A 73 4.42 9.51 -8.80
C TYR A 73 4.88 8.65 -9.97
N GLU A 74 4.68 9.17 -11.18
CA GLU A 74 5.06 8.52 -12.44
C GLU A 74 6.00 9.42 -13.22
N LYS A 75 6.90 8.82 -14.01
CA LYS A 75 7.84 9.61 -14.83
C LYS A 75 7.21 10.17 -16.10
N ASN A 76 6.06 9.62 -16.51
CA ASN A 76 5.33 10.03 -17.71
C ASN A 76 3.85 9.65 -17.55
N ARG A 77 3.06 9.92 -18.57
CA ARG A 77 1.61 9.66 -18.58
C ARG A 77 1.22 8.43 -19.42
N ARG A 78 2.09 7.47 -19.56
CA ARG A 78 1.84 6.30 -20.43
C ARG A 78 0.85 5.30 -19.85
N ARG A 79 0.89 5.10 -18.52
CA ARG A 79 -0.02 4.17 -17.87
C ARG A 79 -1.30 4.91 -17.47
N ASP A 80 -2.46 4.28 -17.70
CA ASP A 80 -3.73 4.81 -17.25
C ASP A 80 -3.83 4.77 -15.72
N LEU A 81 -4.64 5.63 -15.15
CA LEU A 81 -4.75 5.78 -13.69
C LEU A 81 -5.13 4.49 -13.00
N ASP A 82 -6.14 3.78 -13.50
CA ASP A 82 -6.57 2.50 -12.93
C ASP A 82 -5.47 1.46 -12.96
N ASN A 83 -4.68 1.46 -14.03
CA ASN A 83 -3.55 0.55 -14.18
C ASN A 83 -2.49 0.82 -13.13
N ILE A 84 -2.21 2.09 -12.83
CA ILE A 84 -1.21 2.48 -11.82
C ILE A 84 -1.66 2.04 -10.42
N SER A 85 -2.91 2.33 -10.06
CA SER A 85 -3.36 2.22 -8.66
C SER A 85 -3.95 0.87 -8.30
N GLY A 86 -4.57 0.17 -9.26
CA GLY A 86 -5.39 -1.01 -8.93
C GLY A 86 -4.62 -2.15 -8.26
N PHE A 87 -3.48 -2.50 -8.79
CA PHE A 87 -2.64 -3.54 -8.20
C PHE A 87 -2.05 -3.11 -6.86
N PHE A 88 -1.61 -1.84 -6.78
CA PHE A 88 -1.04 -1.31 -5.54
C PHE A 88 -2.04 -1.36 -4.39
N HIS A 89 -3.28 -0.95 -4.61
CA HIS A 89 -4.32 -1.02 -3.58
C HIS A 89 -4.39 -2.41 -2.97
N LYS A 90 -4.42 -3.43 -3.84
CA LYS A 90 -4.55 -4.81 -3.42
C LYS A 90 -3.38 -5.27 -2.56
N VAL A 91 -2.15 -5.07 -3.02
CA VAL A 91 -0.97 -5.55 -2.30
C VAL A 91 -0.70 -4.71 -1.04
N PHE A 92 -1.02 -3.42 -1.06
CA PHE A 92 -0.82 -2.55 0.11
C PHE A 92 -1.80 -2.89 1.23
N GLN A 93 -3.08 -3.04 0.91
CA GLN A 93 -4.10 -3.35 1.92
C GLN A 93 -3.86 -4.74 2.53
N ASP A 94 -3.47 -5.72 1.71
CA ASP A 94 -3.08 -7.04 2.22
C ASP A 94 -1.86 -6.94 3.14
N ALA A 95 -0.89 -6.11 2.79
CA ALA A 95 0.31 -5.90 3.62
C ALA A 95 -0.02 -5.23 4.96
N LEU A 96 -0.97 -4.31 5.00
CA LEU A 96 -1.42 -3.70 6.25
C LEU A 96 -1.96 -4.76 7.21
N VAL A 97 -2.72 -5.72 6.69
CA VAL A 97 -3.26 -6.83 7.50
C VAL A 97 -2.14 -7.77 7.94
N GLU A 98 -1.28 -8.19 7.03
CA GLU A 98 -0.22 -9.14 7.35
C GLU A 98 0.81 -8.60 8.34
N THR A 99 1.07 -7.30 8.34
CA THR A 99 1.98 -6.67 9.30
C THR A 99 1.30 -6.35 10.63
N GLY A 100 0.01 -6.60 10.74
CA GLY A 100 -0.76 -6.34 11.95
C GLY A 100 -1.08 -4.87 12.21
N ILE A 101 -0.86 -4.00 11.22
CA ILE A 101 -1.19 -2.57 11.37
C ILE A 101 -2.69 -2.39 11.47
N ILE A 102 -3.45 -3.16 10.69
CA ILE A 102 -4.90 -3.31 10.87
C ILE A 102 -5.24 -4.79 10.99
N LYS A 103 -6.40 -5.10 11.57
CA LYS A 103 -6.81 -6.47 11.83
C LYS A 103 -7.37 -7.14 10.58
N ASP A 104 -8.08 -6.39 9.75
CA ASP A 104 -8.74 -6.87 8.56
C ASP A 104 -8.92 -5.70 7.60
N ASP A 105 -9.27 -5.97 6.34
CA ASP A 105 -9.40 -4.93 5.30
C ASP A 105 -10.87 -4.69 4.88
N GLY A 106 -11.83 -5.24 5.59
CA GLY A 106 -13.24 -5.03 5.30
C GLY A 106 -13.74 -3.64 5.67
N TRP A 107 -15.03 -3.41 5.44
CA TRP A 107 -15.68 -2.10 5.60
C TRP A 107 -15.59 -1.53 7.01
N ASP A 108 -15.48 -2.39 8.03
CA ASP A 108 -15.34 -1.96 9.41
C ASP A 108 -13.95 -1.42 9.74
N TYR A 109 -12.97 -1.72 8.89
CA TYR A 109 -11.56 -1.34 9.12
C TYR A 109 -11.07 -0.29 8.16
N ILE A 110 -11.49 -0.35 6.88
CA ILE A 110 -11.14 0.65 5.86
C ILE A 110 -12.42 1.34 5.41
N ARG A 111 -12.56 2.60 5.81
CA ARG A 111 -13.74 3.39 5.49
C ARG A 111 -13.73 3.90 4.05
N GLY A 112 -12.56 4.11 3.50
CA GLY A 112 -12.41 4.55 2.12
C GLY A 112 -10.98 4.91 1.79
N PHE A 113 -10.76 5.25 0.53
CA PHE A 113 -9.45 5.71 0.07
C PHE A 113 -9.61 6.64 -1.14
N SER A 114 -8.54 7.38 -1.42
CA SER A 114 -8.48 8.25 -2.60
C SER A 114 -7.12 8.17 -3.25
N ASP A 115 -7.07 8.45 -4.55
CA ASP A 115 -5.86 8.44 -5.35
C ASP A 115 -5.60 9.81 -5.95
N SER A 116 -4.33 10.20 -5.96
CA SER A 116 -3.82 11.35 -6.70
C SER A 116 -2.64 10.88 -7.54
N PHE A 117 -2.43 11.51 -8.69
CA PHE A 117 -1.40 11.11 -9.64
C PHE A 117 -0.61 12.34 -10.05
N LYS A 118 0.71 12.22 -10.02
CA LYS A 118 1.62 13.33 -10.37
C LYS A 118 2.77 12.82 -11.24
N VAL A 119 3.13 13.60 -12.25
CA VAL A 119 4.35 13.35 -13.02
C VAL A 119 5.52 13.91 -12.24
N SER A 120 6.59 13.14 -12.14
CA SER A 120 7.79 13.49 -11.38
C SER A 120 9.03 12.93 -12.11
N ASP A 121 10.20 13.26 -11.61
CA ASP A 121 11.45 12.68 -12.12
C ASP A 121 11.73 11.27 -11.58
N ARG A 122 10.89 10.76 -10.67
CA ARG A 122 11.03 9.43 -10.07
C ARG A 122 9.67 8.77 -9.88
N TYR A 123 9.72 7.44 -9.85
CA TYR A 123 8.58 6.64 -9.41
C TYR A 123 8.54 6.60 -7.89
N GLY A 124 7.35 6.55 -7.34
CA GLY A 124 7.14 6.40 -5.92
C GLY A 124 5.67 6.46 -5.56
N VAL A 125 5.36 6.12 -4.31
CA VAL A 125 4.01 6.23 -3.76
C VAL A 125 4.10 6.87 -2.38
N GLN A 126 3.35 7.94 -2.18
CA GLN A 126 3.16 8.56 -0.87
C GLN A 126 1.83 8.05 -0.32
N ILE A 127 1.84 7.54 0.91
CA ILE A 127 0.64 7.03 1.54
C ILE A 127 0.42 7.77 2.86
N LEU A 128 -0.79 8.29 3.04
CA LEU A 128 -1.23 8.86 4.29
C LEU A 128 -2.43 8.06 4.80
N ILE A 129 -2.31 7.50 5.99
CA ILE A 129 -3.37 6.74 6.62
C ILE A 129 -3.82 7.49 7.85
N SER A 130 -5.12 7.71 8.00
CA SER A 130 -5.67 8.42 9.16
C SER A 130 -6.87 7.68 9.72
N SER A 131 -6.94 7.66 11.06
CA SER A 131 -8.09 7.10 11.77
C SER A 131 -9.31 7.97 11.53
N GLN A 132 -10.45 7.31 11.39
CA GLN A 132 -11.76 7.95 11.21
C GLN A 132 -12.61 7.66 12.44
N GLU A 133 -13.55 8.52 12.70
CA GLU A 133 -14.52 8.32 13.77
C GLU A 133 -15.82 7.69 13.27
#